data_cf26a55f17c22421237602835115a349
#
_entry.id   cf26a55f17c22421237602835115a349
#
_cell.length_a   1.000
_cell.length_b   1.000
_cell.length_c   1.000
_cell.angle_alpha   90.00
_cell.angle_beta   90.00
_cell.angle_gamma   90.00
#
_symmetry.space_group_name_H-M   'P 1'
#
loop_
_entity.id
_entity.type
_entity.pdbx_description
1 polymer ?
#
loop_
_entity_poly.entity_id
_entity_poly.type
_entity_poly.pdbx_seq_one_letter_code
_entity_poly.pdbx_strand_id
1 'polypeptide(L)'
;MVKVCSLTSYSKESEEKYKCYFEKYEYPLHIFQKYSIEAIVEGNHILATAPTGSGKTLPGEFSIDYFHSKGKKVIYTTPIKALSNQKFYDFTNKYKNISIGLITGDIKTNPDADVLIMTTEILLNKLFQIKSNNESKLPDSSISFEMDIENELGCVVFDEIHMINDPARGHV
;
A
#
# COMPACT_ATOMS: atom_id res chain seq x y z
N MET A 1 0.21 -19.60 9.23
CA MET A 1 0.92 -20.46 8.22
C MET A 1 1.03 -19.63 6.93
N VAL A 2 2.22 -19.58 6.33
CA VAL A 2 2.40 -18.86 5.03
C VAL A 2 1.94 -19.80 3.91
N LYS A 3 1.01 -19.31 3.06
CA LYS A 3 0.58 -20.00 1.84
C LYS A 3 1.44 -19.53 0.68
N VAL A 4 2.16 -20.42 0.03
CA VAL A 4 2.90 -20.14 -1.19
C VAL A 4 2.03 -20.52 -2.39
N CYS A 5 1.71 -19.53 -3.23
CA CYS A 5 0.86 -19.75 -4.41
C CYS A 5 1.71 -20.13 -5.62
N SER A 6 1.26 -21.16 -6.36
CA SER A 6 1.91 -21.58 -7.59
C SER A 6 1.73 -20.53 -8.70
N LEU A 7 2.80 -20.27 -9.47
CA LEU A 7 2.74 -19.38 -10.63
C LEU A 7 2.27 -20.09 -11.93
N THR A 8 2.00 -21.39 -11.87
CA THR A 8 1.72 -22.20 -13.08
C THR A 8 0.25 -22.40 -13.37
N SER A 9 -0.62 -22.24 -12.38
CA SER A 9 -2.07 -22.43 -12.56
C SER A 9 -2.88 -21.61 -11.56
N TYR A 10 -4.04 -21.16 -11.98
CA TYR A 10 -5.07 -20.55 -11.15
C TYR A 10 -6.36 -21.37 -11.29
N SER A 11 -7.08 -21.62 -10.20
CA SER A 11 -8.23 -22.52 -10.24
C SER A 11 -9.41 -21.88 -11.00
N LYS A 12 -10.18 -22.69 -11.75
CA LYS A 12 -11.38 -22.21 -12.43
C LYS A 12 -12.47 -21.74 -11.45
N GLU A 13 -12.53 -22.36 -10.28
CA GLU A 13 -13.47 -21.98 -9.23
C GLU A 13 -13.14 -20.58 -8.67
N SER A 14 -11.87 -20.31 -8.34
CA SER A 14 -11.42 -18.97 -7.95
C SER A 14 -11.57 -17.97 -9.09
N GLU A 15 -11.30 -18.35 -10.35
CA GLU A 15 -11.51 -17.51 -11.53
C GLU A 15 -12.96 -16.99 -11.58
N GLU A 16 -13.94 -17.87 -11.42
CA GLU A 16 -15.35 -17.48 -11.44
C GLU A 16 -15.75 -16.68 -10.20
N LYS A 17 -15.26 -17.07 -9.02
CA LYS A 17 -15.54 -16.38 -7.74
C LYS A 17 -15.08 -14.92 -7.73
N TYR A 18 -13.90 -14.64 -8.29
CA TYR A 18 -13.30 -13.29 -8.29
C TYR A 18 -13.41 -12.57 -9.63
N LYS A 19 -14.14 -13.10 -10.58
CA LYS A 19 -14.32 -12.58 -11.93
C LYS A 19 -14.66 -11.08 -11.98
N CYS A 20 -15.58 -10.64 -11.12
CA CYS A 20 -15.99 -9.23 -11.06
C CYS A 20 -14.85 -8.25 -10.74
N TYR A 21 -13.78 -8.71 -10.11
CA TYR A 21 -12.59 -7.91 -9.85
C TYR A 21 -11.61 -7.95 -11.02
N PHE A 22 -11.53 -9.09 -11.72
CA PHE A 22 -10.61 -9.28 -12.85
C PHE A 22 -11.10 -8.55 -14.11
N GLU A 23 -12.41 -8.52 -14.35
CA GLU A 23 -13.03 -7.82 -15.49
C GLU A 23 -12.93 -6.29 -15.45
N LYS A 24 -12.44 -5.73 -14.36
CA LYS A 24 -12.10 -4.29 -14.28
C LYS A 24 -10.90 -3.91 -15.15
N TYR A 25 -10.11 -4.89 -15.58
CA TYR A 25 -8.92 -4.70 -16.38
C TYR A 25 -9.16 -5.11 -17.84
N GLU A 26 -8.78 -4.24 -18.78
CA GLU A 26 -8.95 -4.47 -20.22
C GLU A 26 -7.96 -5.51 -20.78
N TYR A 27 -7.05 -6.00 -19.96
CA TYR A 27 -6.00 -6.96 -20.34
C TYR A 27 -6.00 -8.17 -19.39
N PRO A 28 -5.52 -9.33 -19.87
CA PRO A 28 -5.46 -10.53 -19.03
C PRO A 28 -4.48 -10.35 -17.87
N LEU A 29 -4.93 -10.65 -16.65
CA LEU A 29 -4.10 -10.60 -15.47
C LEU A 29 -3.13 -11.79 -15.40
N HIS A 30 -1.92 -11.54 -14.95
CA HIS A 30 -0.98 -12.59 -14.58
C HIS A 30 -1.48 -13.38 -13.36
N ILE A 31 -1.08 -14.65 -13.27
CA ILE A 31 -1.52 -15.54 -12.16
C ILE A 31 -1.21 -14.95 -10.79
N PHE A 32 -0.02 -14.36 -10.60
CA PHE A 32 0.32 -13.74 -9.32
C PHE A 32 -0.56 -12.53 -8.98
N GLN A 33 -1.02 -11.77 -9.98
CA GLN A 33 -1.94 -10.65 -9.80
C GLN A 33 -3.32 -11.16 -9.35
N LYS A 34 -3.82 -12.25 -9.94
CA LYS A 34 -5.07 -12.89 -9.54
C LYS A 34 -5.02 -13.38 -8.10
N TYR A 35 -3.96 -14.10 -7.71
CA TYR A 35 -3.76 -14.51 -6.32
C TYR A 35 -3.64 -13.34 -5.36
N SER A 36 -3.01 -12.23 -5.80
CA SER A 36 -2.90 -11.03 -4.97
C SER A 36 -4.27 -10.39 -4.74
N ILE A 37 -5.08 -10.26 -5.78
CA ILE A 37 -6.44 -9.73 -5.68
C ILE A 37 -7.31 -10.63 -4.77
N GLU A 38 -7.27 -11.94 -4.98
CA GLU A 38 -7.96 -12.92 -4.11
C GLU A 38 -7.57 -12.72 -2.65
N ALA A 39 -6.28 -12.66 -2.33
CA ALA A 39 -5.79 -12.49 -0.98
C ALA A 39 -6.23 -11.15 -0.35
N ILE A 40 -6.20 -10.05 -1.11
CA ILE A 40 -6.65 -8.74 -0.64
C ILE A 40 -8.16 -8.78 -0.31
N VAL A 41 -8.96 -9.37 -1.19
CA VAL A 41 -10.42 -9.48 -1.01
C VAL A 41 -10.77 -10.34 0.20
N GLU A 42 -9.99 -11.39 0.46
CA GLU A 42 -10.13 -12.27 1.63
C GLU A 42 -9.54 -11.69 2.92
N GLY A 43 -8.93 -10.50 2.88
CA GLY A 43 -8.33 -9.85 4.06
C GLY A 43 -7.01 -10.46 4.50
N ASN A 44 -6.31 -11.16 3.61
CA ASN A 44 -5.00 -11.74 3.90
C ASN A 44 -3.86 -10.77 3.58
N HIS A 45 -2.77 -10.88 4.34
CA HIS A 45 -1.51 -10.23 3.99
C HIS A 45 -0.86 -10.94 2.81
N ILE A 46 -0.23 -10.16 1.92
CA ILE A 46 0.45 -10.71 0.74
C ILE A 46 1.89 -10.20 0.63
N LEU A 47 2.75 -11.05 0.11
CA LEU A 47 4.05 -10.67 -0.42
C LEU A 47 4.11 -11.10 -1.89
N ALA A 48 4.05 -10.12 -2.79
CA ALA A 48 4.11 -10.36 -4.23
C ALA A 48 5.56 -10.21 -4.73
N THR A 49 6.16 -11.30 -5.17
CA THR A 49 7.49 -11.31 -5.79
C THR A 49 7.36 -11.65 -7.27
N ALA A 50 7.82 -10.75 -8.13
CA ALA A 50 7.76 -10.94 -9.57
C ALA A 50 8.85 -10.11 -10.26
N PRO A 51 9.28 -10.46 -11.48
CA PRO A 51 10.29 -9.70 -12.23
C PRO A 51 9.89 -8.24 -12.46
N THR A 52 10.86 -7.38 -12.72
CA THR A 52 10.61 -5.99 -13.12
C THR A 52 9.81 -5.98 -14.43
N GLY A 53 8.85 -5.06 -14.55
CA GLY A 53 7.98 -4.98 -15.72
C GLY A 53 6.79 -5.96 -15.74
N SER A 54 6.66 -6.86 -14.77
CA SER A 54 5.55 -7.82 -14.70
C SER A 54 4.23 -7.25 -14.16
N GLY A 55 4.18 -5.97 -13.83
CA GLY A 55 2.98 -5.34 -13.26
C GLY A 55 2.80 -5.56 -11.76
N LYS A 56 3.90 -5.58 -10.98
CA LYS A 56 3.86 -5.68 -9.50
C LYS A 56 3.07 -4.56 -8.81
N THR A 57 2.97 -3.40 -9.44
CA THR A 57 2.23 -2.25 -8.89
C THR A 57 0.72 -2.49 -8.84
N LEU A 58 0.19 -3.34 -9.73
CA LEU A 58 -1.26 -3.58 -9.85
C LEU A 58 -1.93 -4.03 -8.55
N PRO A 59 -1.39 -4.97 -7.74
CA PRO A 59 -2.00 -5.32 -6.47
C PRO A 59 -2.11 -4.14 -5.49
N GLY A 60 -1.10 -3.26 -5.47
CA GLY A 60 -1.15 -2.04 -4.66
C GLY A 60 -2.22 -1.06 -5.15
N GLU A 61 -2.34 -0.86 -6.45
CA GLU A 61 -3.39 -0.04 -7.06
C GLU A 61 -4.78 -0.63 -6.84
N PHE A 62 -4.93 -1.94 -6.97
CA PHE A 62 -6.18 -2.63 -6.65
C PHE A 62 -6.58 -2.42 -5.18
N SER A 63 -5.62 -2.43 -4.25
CA SER A 63 -5.88 -2.17 -2.84
C SER A 63 -6.46 -0.75 -2.63
N ILE A 64 -5.96 0.25 -3.35
CA ILE A 64 -6.48 1.62 -3.30
C ILE A 64 -7.97 1.63 -3.67
N ASP A 65 -8.33 1.11 -4.85
CA ASP A 65 -9.71 1.09 -5.33
C ASP A 65 -10.62 0.28 -4.40
N TYR A 66 -10.14 -0.87 -3.95
CA TYR A 66 -10.91 -1.80 -3.12
C TYR A 66 -11.23 -1.23 -1.74
N PHE A 67 -10.23 -0.69 -1.04
CA PHE A 67 -10.43 -0.16 0.30
C PHE A 67 -11.12 1.20 0.29
N HIS A 68 -10.84 2.05 -0.69
CA HIS A 68 -11.58 3.30 -0.87
C HIS A 68 -13.09 3.03 -1.10
N SER A 69 -13.44 2.03 -1.91
CA SER A 69 -14.86 1.65 -2.11
C SER A 69 -15.55 1.17 -0.83
N LYS A 70 -14.79 0.82 0.20
CA LYS A 70 -15.27 0.46 1.55
C LYS A 70 -15.21 1.61 2.56
N GLY A 71 -14.91 2.83 2.12
CA GLY A 71 -14.75 4.00 2.97
C GLY A 71 -13.53 3.94 3.89
N LYS A 72 -12.48 3.18 3.49
CA LYS A 72 -11.24 3.04 4.23
C LYS A 72 -10.10 3.76 3.54
N LYS A 73 -9.17 4.28 4.33
CA LYS A 73 -7.95 4.92 3.86
C LYS A 73 -6.85 3.89 3.56
N VAL A 74 -5.92 4.25 2.69
CA VAL A 74 -4.77 3.43 2.33
C VAL A 74 -3.48 4.20 2.55
N ILE A 75 -2.50 3.57 3.17
CA ILE A 75 -1.13 4.09 3.24
C ILE A 75 -0.29 3.38 2.18
N TYR A 76 0.38 4.16 1.33
CA TYR A 76 1.29 3.64 0.31
C TYR A 76 2.71 4.09 0.62
N THR A 77 3.58 3.17 0.99
CA THR A 77 4.95 3.50 1.36
C THR A 77 5.94 3.18 0.27
N THR A 78 6.96 4.02 0.15
CA THR A 78 8.11 3.81 -0.71
C THR A 78 9.41 4.01 0.09
N PRO A 79 10.54 3.41 -0.34
CA PRO A 79 11.78 3.50 0.43
C PRO A 79 12.46 4.87 0.36
N ILE A 80 12.14 5.70 -0.63
CA ILE A 80 12.81 7.00 -0.85
C ILE A 80 11.85 8.09 -1.30
N LYS A 81 12.16 9.34 -0.94
CA LYS A 81 11.37 10.53 -1.28
C LYS A 81 11.10 10.69 -2.79
N ALA A 82 12.08 10.40 -3.64
CA ALA A 82 11.93 10.52 -5.08
C ALA A 82 10.82 9.61 -5.62
N LEU A 83 10.75 8.36 -5.13
CA LEU A 83 9.68 7.42 -5.49
C LEU A 83 8.33 7.85 -4.91
N SER A 84 8.30 8.40 -3.68
CA SER A 84 7.07 8.95 -3.10
C SER A 84 6.51 10.09 -3.96
N ASN A 85 7.37 11.02 -4.40
CA ASN A 85 6.98 12.13 -5.26
C ASN A 85 6.47 11.66 -6.63
N GLN A 86 7.14 10.67 -7.24
CA GLN A 86 6.71 10.07 -8.49
C GLN A 86 5.33 9.41 -8.34
N LYS A 87 5.14 8.58 -7.33
CA LYS A 87 3.85 7.91 -7.06
C LYS A 87 2.74 8.92 -6.77
N PHE A 88 3.04 10.00 -6.04
CA PHE A 88 2.07 11.06 -5.79
C PHE A 88 1.60 11.69 -7.09
N TYR A 89 2.52 12.02 -8.00
CA TYR A 89 2.18 12.56 -9.32
C TYR A 89 1.35 11.55 -10.13
N ASP A 90 1.79 10.30 -10.22
CA ASP A 90 1.13 9.25 -10.98
C ASP A 90 -0.30 8.99 -10.47
N PHE A 91 -0.47 8.86 -9.16
CA PHE A 91 -1.78 8.59 -8.55
C PHE A 91 -2.72 9.80 -8.62
N THR A 92 -2.22 11.02 -8.44
CA THR A 92 -3.04 12.24 -8.61
C THR A 92 -3.56 12.37 -10.04
N ASN A 93 -2.77 11.96 -11.04
CA ASN A 93 -3.22 11.94 -12.43
C ASN A 93 -4.19 10.80 -12.73
N LYS A 94 -3.99 9.65 -12.15
CA LYS A 94 -4.81 8.44 -12.36
C LYS A 94 -6.16 8.52 -11.65
N TYR A 95 -6.17 8.89 -10.37
CA TYR A 95 -7.36 8.87 -9.52
C TYR A 95 -7.99 10.26 -9.43
N LYS A 96 -9.11 10.48 -10.12
CA LYS A 96 -9.81 11.78 -10.12
C LYS A 96 -10.80 11.94 -8.97
N ASN A 97 -11.28 10.82 -8.42
CA ASN A 97 -12.32 10.79 -7.38
C ASN A 97 -11.79 10.31 -6.02
N ILE A 98 -10.48 10.09 -5.89
CA ILE A 98 -9.81 9.67 -4.65
C ILE A 98 -8.82 10.76 -4.28
N SER A 99 -8.88 11.24 -3.06
CA SER A 99 -7.94 12.24 -2.57
C SER A 99 -6.58 11.60 -2.29
N ILE A 100 -5.52 12.21 -2.82
CA ILE A 100 -4.15 11.74 -2.64
C ILE A 100 -3.36 12.75 -1.81
N GLY A 101 -2.64 12.25 -0.82
CA GLY A 101 -1.75 13.02 0.03
C GLY A 101 -0.30 12.53 -0.06
N LEU A 102 0.63 13.41 0.28
CA LEU A 102 2.07 13.13 0.31
C LEU A 102 2.67 13.59 1.62
N ILE A 103 3.35 12.70 2.31
CA ILE A 103 4.07 13.00 3.55
C ILE A 103 5.50 12.47 3.44
N THR A 104 6.46 13.38 3.42
CA THR A 104 7.89 13.07 3.48
C THR A 104 8.53 13.90 4.60
N GLY A 105 9.81 13.74 4.85
CA GLY A 105 10.50 14.49 5.91
C GLY A 105 10.42 16.02 5.78
N ASP A 106 10.15 16.53 4.57
CA ASP A 106 10.14 17.95 4.22
C ASP A 106 8.84 18.44 3.57
N ILE A 107 7.94 17.51 3.20
CA ILE A 107 6.70 17.84 2.50
C ILE A 107 5.51 17.21 3.26
N LYS A 108 4.48 18.02 3.49
CA LYS A 108 3.19 17.57 4.00
C LYS A 108 2.09 18.20 3.15
N THR A 109 1.51 17.40 2.26
CA THR A 109 0.43 17.82 1.36
C THR A 109 -0.76 16.92 1.58
N ASN A 110 -1.93 17.50 1.83
CA ASN A 110 -3.21 16.80 2.02
C ASN A 110 -3.12 15.60 2.99
N PRO A 111 -2.81 15.82 4.28
CA PRO A 111 -2.55 14.74 5.24
C PRO A 111 -3.79 13.92 5.62
N ASP A 112 -4.99 14.41 5.31
CA ASP A 112 -6.26 13.74 5.60
C ASP A 112 -6.81 12.94 4.40
N ALA A 113 -6.02 12.86 3.32
CA ALA A 113 -6.41 12.18 2.09
C ALA A 113 -6.79 10.71 2.29
N ASP A 114 -7.59 10.18 1.36
CA ASP A 114 -7.98 8.77 1.32
C ASP A 114 -6.77 7.85 1.09
N VAL A 115 -5.80 8.33 0.31
CA VAL A 115 -4.54 7.63 0.07
C VAL A 115 -3.38 8.51 0.50
N LEU A 116 -2.62 8.07 1.49
CA LEU A 116 -1.42 8.75 1.95
C LEU A 116 -0.16 8.06 1.43
N ILE A 117 0.56 8.75 0.58
CA ILE A 117 1.87 8.30 0.11
C ILE A 117 2.92 8.85 1.06
N MET A 118 3.83 8.00 1.53
CA MET A 118 4.89 8.40 2.45
C MET A 118 6.13 7.52 2.33
N THR A 119 7.24 8.00 2.88
CA THR A 119 8.41 7.12 3.03
C THR A 119 8.17 6.13 4.18
N THR A 120 8.79 4.96 4.09
CA THR A 120 8.66 3.91 5.12
C THR A 120 9.08 4.41 6.51
N GLU A 121 10.09 5.29 6.58
CA GLU A 121 10.55 5.94 7.83
C GLU A 121 9.44 6.76 8.52
N ILE A 122 8.62 7.48 7.74
CA ILE A 122 7.52 8.29 8.29
C ILE A 122 6.48 7.38 8.93
N LEU A 123 6.12 6.28 8.26
CA LEU A 123 5.19 5.30 8.83
C LEU A 123 5.75 4.69 10.12
N LEU A 124 7.03 4.30 10.12
CA LEU A 124 7.70 3.75 11.29
C LEU A 124 7.65 4.73 12.48
N ASN A 125 8.00 5.99 12.26
CA ASN A 125 7.93 7.03 13.29
C ASN A 125 6.52 7.19 13.85
N LYS A 126 5.50 7.14 13.00
CA LYS A 126 4.10 7.20 13.43
C LYS A 126 3.71 6.00 14.31
N LEU A 127 4.12 4.80 13.93
CA LEU A 127 3.86 3.59 14.71
C LEU A 127 4.55 3.62 16.08
N PHE A 128 5.77 4.14 16.16
CA PHE A 128 6.45 4.35 17.43
C PHE A 128 5.74 5.39 18.31
N GLN A 129 5.23 6.48 17.73
CA GLN A 129 4.45 7.48 18.48
C GLN A 129 3.17 6.89 19.08
N ILE A 130 2.44 6.07 18.32
CA ILE A 130 1.23 5.40 18.80
C ILE A 130 1.58 4.47 19.97
N LYS A 131 2.67 3.71 19.87
CA LYS A 131 3.12 2.82 20.94
C LYS A 131 3.57 3.58 22.19
N SER A 132 4.26 4.72 22.04
CA SER A 132 4.75 5.53 23.16
C SER A 132 3.67 6.39 23.82
N ASN A 133 2.61 6.78 23.12
CA ASN A 133 1.46 7.49 23.71
C ASN A 133 0.69 6.63 24.73
N ASN A 134 0.92 5.32 24.75
CA ASN A 134 0.48 4.45 25.84
C ASN A 134 1.40 4.51 27.08
N GLU A 135 2.59 5.13 27.01
CA GLU A 135 3.57 5.14 28.11
C GLU A 135 4.17 6.51 28.47
N SER A 136 4.18 7.52 27.63
CA SER A 136 4.56 8.91 28.00
C SER A 136 4.58 9.84 26.77
N LYS A 137 4.17 11.10 26.97
CA LYS A 137 4.24 12.16 25.95
C LYS A 137 5.69 12.50 25.62
N LEU A 138 6.17 12.13 24.45
CA LEU A 138 7.35 12.73 23.86
C LEU A 138 6.91 13.99 23.08
N PRO A 139 7.55 15.15 23.32
CA PRO A 139 7.24 16.35 22.58
C PRO A 139 7.91 16.35 21.22
N ASP A 140 7.18 16.89 20.27
CA ASP A 140 7.65 17.44 19.02
C ASP A 140 8.12 16.48 17.92
N SER A 141 7.18 16.04 17.08
CA SER A 141 7.50 15.80 15.71
C SER A 141 6.54 16.59 14.82
N SER A 142 7.08 17.57 14.11
CA SER A 142 6.41 18.42 13.12
C SER A 142 5.77 17.66 11.95
N ILE A 143 5.88 16.34 11.93
CA ILE A 143 5.41 15.44 10.88
C ILE A 143 4.36 14.49 11.45
N SER A 144 3.36 15.01 12.15
CA SER A 144 2.20 14.22 12.55
C SER A 144 1.10 14.30 11.48
N PHE A 145 0.50 13.18 11.14
CA PHE A 145 -0.79 13.13 10.49
C PHE A 145 -1.79 12.48 11.46
N GLU A 146 -3.00 12.98 11.46
CA GLU A 146 -4.05 12.42 12.30
C GLU A 146 -4.85 11.41 11.47
N MET A 147 -4.63 10.13 11.76
CA MET A 147 -5.40 9.03 11.20
C MET A 147 -5.67 8.03 12.32
N ASP A 148 -6.91 7.67 12.49
CA ASP A 148 -7.28 6.54 13.35
C ASP A 148 -6.95 5.23 12.61
N ILE A 149 -5.74 4.72 12.91
CA ILE A 149 -5.24 3.51 12.25
C ILE A 149 -6.17 2.31 12.49
N GLU A 150 -6.79 2.22 13.64
CA GLU A 150 -7.66 1.08 13.96
C GLU A 150 -8.99 1.13 13.21
N ASN A 151 -9.57 2.32 13.06
CA ASN A 151 -10.89 2.47 12.48
C ASN A 151 -10.90 2.93 11.01
N GLU A 152 -9.91 3.72 10.58
CA GLU A 152 -9.90 4.30 9.24
C GLU A 152 -9.02 3.54 8.25
N LEU A 153 -7.92 2.92 8.70
CA LEU A 153 -6.96 2.27 7.83
C LEU A 153 -7.49 0.94 7.31
N GLY A 154 -7.50 0.78 5.99
CA GLY A 154 -7.85 -0.48 5.33
C GLY A 154 -6.64 -1.32 4.95
N CYS A 155 -5.56 -0.68 4.50
CA CYS A 155 -4.39 -1.36 3.99
C CYS A 155 -3.13 -0.49 4.07
N VAL A 156 -1.99 -1.15 4.25
CA VAL A 156 -0.66 -0.56 4.03
C VAL A 156 0.02 -1.30 2.89
N VAL A 157 0.45 -0.56 1.88
CA VAL A 157 1.22 -1.08 0.74
C VAL A 157 2.68 -0.71 0.94
N PHE A 158 3.55 -1.71 0.96
CA PHE A 158 5.01 -1.53 0.96
C PHE A 158 5.54 -1.77 -0.45
N ASP A 159 5.84 -0.70 -1.17
CA ASP A 159 6.47 -0.79 -2.50
C ASP A 159 7.99 -0.93 -2.36
N GLU A 160 8.60 -1.64 -3.31
CA GLU A 160 10.05 -1.88 -3.37
C GLU A 160 10.64 -2.47 -2.06
N ILE A 161 9.92 -3.39 -1.42
CA ILE A 161 10.29 -4.02 -0.12
C ILE A 161 11.69 -4.65 -0.14
N HIS A 162 12.24 -5.01 -1.31
CA HIS A 162 13.58 -5.57 -1.45
C HIS A 162 14.69 -4.59 -1.00
N MET A 163 14.43 -3.29 -0.98
CA MET A 163 15.36 -2.27 -0.49
C MET A 163 15.53 -2.26 1.03
N ILE A 164 14.75 -3.05 1.77
CA ILE A 164 14.89 -3.19 3.24
C ILE A 164 16.24 -3.81 3.62
N ASN A 165 16.87 -4.56 2.72
CA ASN A 165 18.17 -5.18 2.93
C ASN A 165 19.35 -4.27 2.53
N ASP A 166 19.12 -3.03 2.10
CA ASP A 166 20.18 -2.07 1.82
C ASP A 166 20.86 -1.67 3.14
N PRO A 167 22.19 -1.93 3.32
CA PRO A 167 22.91 -1.59 4.55
C PRO A 167 22.86 -0.10 4.91
N ALA A 168 22.67 0.77 3.91
CA ALA A 168 22.51 2.21 4.11
C ALA A 168 21.11 2.61 4.60
N ARG A 169 20.12 1.70 4.54
CA ARG A 169 18.69 1.96 4.80
C ARG A 169 17.98 0.86 5.57
N GLY A 170 18.63 -0.27 5.81
CA GLY A 170 18.07 -1.48 6.40
C GLY A 170 17.78 -1.44 7.90
N HIS A 171 17.87 -0.27 8.52
CA HIS A 171 17.54 -0.09 9.95
C HIS A 171 16.14 0.54 10.17
N VAL A 172 15.29 0.46 9.16
CA VAL A 172 13.89 0.94 9.22
C VAL A 172 12.94 -0.18 9.54
#